data_f2ac226842b9e50c3d9b779ba9c8228f
#
_entry.id   f2ac226842b9e50c3d9b779ba9c8228f
#
_cell.length_a   1.000
_cell.length_b   1.000
_cell.length_c   1.000
_cell.angle_alpha   90.00
_cell.angle_beta   90.00
_cell.angle_gamma   90.00
#
_symmetry.space_group_name_H-M   'P 1'
#
loop_
_entity.id
_entity.type
_entity.pdbx_description
1 polymer ?
#
loop_
_entity_poly.entity_id
_entity_poly.type
_entity_poly.pdbx_seq_one_letter_code
_entity_poly.pdbx_strand_id
1 'polypeptide(L)'
;FNELSELIIDTMMALPLPRPQVSLRITGTTPLSVVRRVLECAVNDRYMRFALVGDAPRLRGLTEVARIPWDDAVNYTMVGCNEPALRGEMWFDGCKMNIARSLANLLYKRTDDICPCRDFDSFFALWEEELEHDLNRVMYWINGFGRARAKDRNVLSSIFINGCIESGKSVTECGGRPSVAGIDMIGLICVIDSLS
;
A
#
# COMPACT_ATOMS: atom_id res chain seq x y z
N PHE A 1 3.28 8.27 -21.20
CA PHE A 1 2.55 7.29 -22.00
C PHE A 1 2.98 7.42 -23.44
N ASN A 2 3.40 6.35 -24.07
CA ASN A 2 3.95 6.32 -25.42
C ASN A 2 3.61 4.97 -26.12
N GLU A 3 4.11 4.78 -27.34
CA GLU A 3 3.87 3.55 -28.13
C GLU A 3 4.27 2.25 -27.40
N LEU A 4 5.31 2.28 -26.58
CA LEU A 4 5.70 1.12 -25.78
C LEU A 4 4.64 0.81 -24.71
N SER A 5 4.05 1.83 -24.10
CA SER A 5 2.95 1.66 -23.14
C SER A 5 1.72 1.02 -23.79
N GLU A 6 1.39 1.44 -25.02
CA GLU A 6 0.32 0.84 -25.83
C GLU A 6 0.61 -0.64 -26.12
N LEU A 7 1.81 -0.93 -26.60
CA LEU A 7 2.24 -2.30 -26.90
C LEU A 7 2.18 -3.22 -25.67
N ILE A 8 2.55 -2.71 -24.48
CA ILE A 8 2.44 -3.47 -23.22
C ILE A 8 1.00 -3.81 -22.94
N ILE A 9 0.08 -2.85 -23.05
CA ILE A 9 -1.35 -3.07 -22.79
C ILE A 9 -1.91 -4.10 -23.79
N ASP A 10 -1.64 -3.95 -25.08
CA ASP A 10 -2.10 -4.87 -26.11
C ASP A 10 -1.59 -6.29 -25.88
N THR A 11 -0.31 -6.42 -25.56
CA THR A 11 0.31 -7.71 -25.27
C THR A 11 -0.31 -8.35 -24.03
N MET A 12 -0.57 -7.57 -22.99
CA MET A 12 -1.23 -8.05 -21.78
C MET A 12 -2.63 -8.58 -22.06
N MET A 13 -3.39 -7.88 -22.90
CA MET A 13 -4.76 -8.32 -23.27
C MET A 13 -4.74 -9.53 -24.19
N ALA A 14 -3.77 -9.64 -25.08
CA ALA A 14 -3.64 -10.78 -26.00
C ALA A 14 -3.18 -12.06 -25.30
N LEU A 15 -2.41 -11.97 -24.23
CA LEU A 15 -1.85 -13.13 -23.53
C LEU A 15 -2.68 -13.49 -22.28
N PRO A 16 -3.28 -14.68 -22.22
CA PRO A 16 -4.10 -15.13 -21.08
C PRO A 16 -3.24 -15.64 -19.92
N LEU A 17 -2.25 -14.88 -19.50
CA LEU A 17 -1.34 -15.22 -18.40
C LEU A 17 -1.76 -14.47 -17.12
N PRO A 18 -1.69 -15.09 -15.94
CA PRO A 18 -2.09 -14.45 -14.68
C PRO A 18 -1.09 -13.39 -14.19
N ARG A 19 0.06 -13.28 -14.82
CA ARG A 19 1.15 -12.32 -14.51
C ARG A 19 1.84 -11.87 -15.80
N PRO A 20 2.53 -10.73 -15.82
CA PRO A 20 2.75 -9.77 -14.72
C PRO A 20 1.51 -8.92 -14.41
N GLN A 21 1.54 -8.20 -13.27
CA GLN A 21 0.65 -7.09 -12.98
C GLN A 21 1.26 -5.79 -13.54
N VAL A 22 0.43 -4.91 -14.05
CA VAL A 22 0.83 -3.61 -14.60
C VAL A 22 0.12 -2.50 -13.82
N SER A 23 0.88 -1.53 -13.33
CA SER A 23 0.35 -0.37 -12.64
C SER A 23 0.53 0.89 -13.50
N LEU A 24 -0.56 1.57 -13.78
CA LEU A 24 -0.55 2.88 -14.44
C LEU A 24 -0.55 3.99 -13.39
N ARG A 25 0.52 4.79 -13.34
CA ARG A 25 0.56 6.03 -12.56
C ARG A 25 -0.24 7.11 -13.32
N ILE A 26 -1.29 7.61 -12.68
CA ILE A 26 -2.15 8.67 -13.22
C ILE A 26 -1.66 10.00 -12.67
N THR A 27 -1.09 10.82 -13.54
CA THR A 27 -0.62 12.18 -13.26
C THR A 27 -1.63 13.22 -13.76
N GLY A 28 -1.45 14.49 -13.41
CA GLY A 28 -2.27 15.59 -13.94
C GLY A 28 -2.18 15.76 -15.46
N THR A 29 -1.17 15.16 -16.10
CA THR A 29 -0.95 15.21 -17.56
C THR A 29 -1.34 13.93 -18.28
N THR A 30 -1.80 12.90 -17.57
CA THR A 30 -2.22 11.64 -18.19
C THR A 30 -3.50 11.86 -19.01
N PRO A 31 -3.50 11.58 -20.32
CA PRO A 31 -4.69 11.77 -21.14
C PRO A 31 -5.86 10.92 -20.67
N LEU A 32 -7.06 11.48 -20.65
CA LEU A 32 -8.25 10.75 -20.21
C LEU A 32 -8.56 9.53 -21.08
N SER A 33 -8.20 9.56 -22.36
CA SER A 33 -8.29 8.42 -23.28
C SER A 33 -7.48 7.22 -22.82
N VAL A 34 -6.28 7.47 -22.28
CA VAL A 34 -5.40 6.44 -21.72
C VAL A 34 -6.01 5.83 -20.46
N VAL A 35 -6.51 6.67 -19.55
CA VAL A 35 -7.16 6.22 -18.32
C VAL A 35 -8.37 5.36 -18.66
N ARG A 36 -9.22 5.82 -19.61
CA ARG A 36 -10.39 5.07 -20.08
C ARG A 36 -9.99 3.71 -20.64
N ARG A 37 -8.99 3.68 -21.52
CA ARG A 37 -8.51 2.43 -22.12
C ARG A 37 -8.02 1.43 -21.06
N VAL A 38 -7.23 1.88 -20.11
CA VAL A 38 -6.73 0.98 -19.05
C VAL A 38 -7.88 0.50 -18.14
N LEU A 39 -8.88 1.35 -17.87
CA LEU A 39 -10.09 0.95 -17.15
C LEU A 39 -10.87 -0.12 -17.92
N GLU A 40 -11.08 0.05 -19.23
CA GLU A 40 -11.73 -0.95 -20.09
C GLU A 40 -10.96 -2.28 -20.08
N CYS A 41 -9.63 -2.22 -20.15
CA CYS A 41 -8.80 -3.41 -19.99
C CYS A 41 -8.96 -4.04 -18.60
N ALA A 42 -8.92 -3.24 -17.53
CA ALA A 42 -9.05 -3.74 -16.16
C ALA A 42 -10.39 -4.43 -15.90
N VAL A 43 -11.48 -3.90 -16.44
CA VAL A 43 -12.83 -4.52 -16.33
C VAL A 43 -12.93 -5.83 -17.10
N ASN A 44 -12.26 -5.93 -18.24
CA ASN A 44 -12.31 -7.11 -19.12
C ASN A 44 -11.20 -8.14 -18.81
N ASP A 45 -10.24 -7.80 -17.96
CA ASP A 45 -9.13 -8.68 -17.60
C ASP A 45 -9.52 -9.65 -16.47
N ARG A 46 -9.81 -10.89 -16.82
CA ARG A 46 -10.17 -11.96 -15.85
C ARG A 46 -9.14 -12.19 -14.74
N TYR A 47 -7.91 -11.74 -14.93
CA TYR A 47 -6.81 -11.93 -13.97
C TYR A 47 -6.54 -10.70 -13.10
N MET A 48 -7.28 -9.61 -13.29
CA MET A 48 -7.13 -8.36 -12.52
C MET A 48 -5.68 -7.83 -12.49
N ARG A 49 -5.02 -7.84 -13.67
CA ARG A 49 -3.60 -7.47 -13.79
C ARG A 49 -3.34 -5.98 -13.91
N PHE A 50 -4.37 -5.17 -14.13
CA PHE A 50 -4.25 -3.73 -14.30
C PHE A 50 -4.63 -3.01 -13.01
N ALA A 51 -3.74 -2.11 -12.56
CA ALA A 51 -4.00 -1.23 -11.43
C ALA A 51 -3.80 0.23 -11.83
N LEU A 52 -4.65 1.10 -11.28
CA LEU A 52 -4.56 2.54 -11.47
C LEU A 52 -4.11 3.19 -10.17
N VAL A 53 -3.07 4.02 -10.25
CA VAL A 53 -2.44 4.64 -9.09
C VAL A 53 -2.46 6.15 -9.25
N GLY A 54 -3.19 6.84 -8.37
CA GLY A 54 -3.20 8.30 -8.33
C GLY A 54 -1.85 8.84 -7.85
N ASP A 55 -1.14 9.53 -8.73
CA ASP A 55 0.22 10.01 -8.46
C ASP A 55 0.25 11.10 -7.39
N ALA A 56 -0.63 12.08 -7.47
CA ALA A 56 -0.66 13.21 -6.53
C ALA A 56 -0.89 12.79 -5.06
N PRO A 57 -1.89 11.96 -4.71
CA PRO A 57 -2.06 11.51 -3.32
C PRO A 57 -0.89 10.63 -2.85
N ARG A 58 -0.27 9.83 -3.74
CA ARG A 58 0.91 9.03 -3.40
C ARG A 58 2.11 9.91 -3.07
N LEU A 59 2.42 10.87 -3.93
CA LEU A 59 3.51 11.82 -3.70
C LEU A 59 3.32 12.61 -2.43
N ARG A 60 2.10 13.07 -2.16
CA ARG A 60 1.78 13.75 -0.89
C ARG A 60 2.02 12.84 0.31
N GLY A 61 1.56 11.59 0.28
CA GLY A 61 1.84 10.64 1.34
C GLY A 61 3.33 10.38 1.57
N LEU A 62 4.10 10.24 0.49
CA LEU A 62 5.55 10.04 0.57
C LEU A 62 6.28 11.28 1.11
N THR A 63 5.92 12.48 0.67
CA THR A 63 6.65 13.72 1.04
C THR A 63 6.19 14.30 2.37
N GLU A 64 4.87 14.40 2.62
CA GLU A 64 4.32 15.05 3.80
C GLU A 64 4.26 14.13 5.01
N VAL A 65 3.93 12.86 4.82
CA VAL A 65 3.78 11.88 5.90
C VAL A 65 5.09 11.12 6.14
N ALA A 66 5.63 10.47 5.10
CA ALA A 66 6.87 9.70 5.22
C ALA A 66 8.13 10.55 5.21
N ARG A 67 8.03 11.87 4.96
CA ARG A 67 9.14 12.83 4.95
C ARG A 67 10.25 12.50 3.96
N ILE A 68 9.90 11.85 2.86
CA ILE A 68 10.84 11.52 1.79
C ILE A 68 11.08 12.77 0.95
N PRO A 69 12.34 13.11 0.61
CA PRO A 69 12.64 14.21 -0.29
C PRO A 69 11.91 14.07 -1.63
N TRP A 70 11.47 15.18 -2.20
CA TRP A 70 10.72 15.20 -3.46
C TRP A 70 11.44 14.45 -4.59
N ASP A 71 12.75 14.68 -4.77
CA ASP A 71 13.55 14.09 -5.83
C ASP A 71 13.62 12.55 -5.75
N ASP A 72 13.55 12.00 -4.55
CA ASP A 72 13.43 10.56 -4.32
C ASP A 72 11.98 10.09 -4.52
N ALA A 73 11.02 10.84 -3.96
CA ALA A 73 9.61 10.48 -3.98
C ALA A 73 9.02 10.40 -5.39
N VAL A 74 9.39 11.31 -6.31
CA VAL A 74 8.86 11.31 -7.69
C VAL A 74 9.25 10.05 -8.47
N ASN A 75 10.33 9.38 -8.06
CA ASN A 75 10.84 8.17 -8.66
C ASN A 75 10.31 6.88 -8.04
N TYR A 76 9.25 6.98 -7.21
CA TYR A 76 8.66 5.78 -6.63
C TYR A 76 8.18 4.79 -7.70
N THR A 77 8.24 3.54 -7.37
CA THR A 77 7.65 2.44 -8.15
C THR A 77 6.61 1.70 -7.32
N MET A 78 5.81 0.87 -7.98
CA MET A 78 4.85 0.01 -7.29
C MET A 78 5.43 -1.38 -7.16
N VAL A 79 5.31 -1.96 -5.98
CA VAL A 79 5.70 -3.34 -5.70
C VAL A 79 4.52 -4.09 -5.07
N GLY A 80 4.58 -5.42 -5.07
CA GLY A 80 3.58 -6.26 -4.42
C GLY A 80 2.14 -5.95 -4.86
N CYS A 81 1.31 -5.56 -3.91
CA CYS A 81 -0.11 -5.25 -4.11
C CYS A 81 -0.39 -3.76 -4.32
N ASN A 82 0.53 -3.04 -4.94
CA ASN A 82 0.56 -1.58 -5.16
C ASN A 82 1.10 -0.75 -3.99
N GLU A 83 1.99 -1.32 -3.21
CA GLU A 83 2.77 -0.56 -2.24
C GLU A 83 3.81 0.32 -2.96
N PRO A 84 3.98 1.58 -2.53
CA PRO A 84 5.03 2.43 -3.09
C PRO A 84 6.40 2.00 -2.53
N ALA A 85 7.37 1.82 -3.41
CA ALA A 85 8.76 1.56 -3.06
C ALA A 85 9.68 2.58 -3.71
N LEU A 86 10.75 2.94 -3.05
CA LEU A 86 11.78 3.81 -3.59
C LEU A 86 12.92 2.98 -4.19
N ARG A 87 13.41 3.43 -5.30
CA ARG A 87 14.45 2.74 -6.06
C ARG A 87 15.75 2.66 -5.27
N GLY A 88 16.22 1.44 -5.04
CA GLY A 88 17.44 1.20 -4.27
C GLY A 88 17.32 1.48 -2.77
N GLU A 89 16.11 1.76 -2.28
CA GLU A 89 15.83 1.95 -0.87
C GLU A 89 15.28 0.67 -0.24
N MET A 90 15.41 0.60 1.07
CA MET A 90 14.90 -0.53 1.82
C MET A 90 13.37 -0.47 1.87
N TRP A 91 12.74 -1.54 1.38
CA TRP A 91 11.31 -1.75 1.53
C TRP A 91 11.06 -2.79 2.63
N PHE A 92 10.22 -2.43 3.59
CA PHE A 92 9.73 -3.40 4.58
C PHE A 92 8.42 -4.00 4.08
N ASP A 93 8.30 -5.31 4.23
CA ASP A 93 7.03 -5.98 4.02
C ASP A 93 5.94 -5.29 4.85
N GLY A 94 4.86 -4.95 4.17
CA GLY A 94 3.70 -4.40 4.80
C GLY A 94 2.97 -5.43 5.66
N CYS A 95 2.10 -4.95 6.51
CA CYS A 95 1.12 -5.76 7.21
C CYS A 95 -0.26 -5.48 6.64
N LYS A 96 -1.17 -6.46 6.78
CA LYS A 96 -2.56 -6.28 6.38
C LYS A 96 -3.42 -6.03 7.61
N MET A 97 -4.22 -4.96 7.56
CA MET A 97 -5.22 -4.63 8.56
C MET A 97 -6.61 -4.70 7.96
N ASN A 98 -7.46 -5.55 8.51
CA ASN A 98 -8.84 -5.68 8.03
C ASN A 98 -9.74 -4.73 8.82
N ILE A 99 -10.02 -3.56 8.25
CA ILE A 99 -10.85 -2.51 8.88
C ILE A 99 -12.33 -2.88 8.96
N ALA A 100 -12.82 -3.74 8.07
CA ALA A 100 -14.19 -4.28 8.18
C ALA A 100 -14.31 -5.20 9.42
N ARG A 101 -13.24 -5.88 9.81
CA ARG A 101 -13.20 -6.66 11.02
C ARG A 101 -13.25 -5.77 12.27
N SER A 102 -12.57 -4.62 12.26
CA SER A 102 -12.64 -3.65 13.35
C SER A 102 -14.08 -3.15 13.54
N LEU A 103 -14.77 -2.83 12.44
CA LEU A 103 -16.20 -2.50 12.48
C LEU A 103 -17.06 -3.66 13.02
N ALA A 104 -16.84 -4.86 12.56
CA ALA A 104 -17.55 -6.05 13.03
C ALA A 104 -17.29 -6.33 14.53
N ASN A 105 -16.05 -6.13 15.00
CA ASN A 105 -15.75 -6.24 16.43
C ASN A 105 -16.55 -5.24 17.27
N LEU A 106 -16.61 -3.98 16.84
CA LEU A 106 -17.43 -2.97 17.49
C LEU A 106 -18.90 -3.41 17.53
N LEU A 107 -19.48 -3.75 16.38
CA LEU A 107 -20.89 -4.10 16.24
C LEU A 107 -21.31 -5.35 17.02
N TYR A 108 -20.46 -6.38 17.11
CA TYR A 108 -20.82 -7.67 17.70
C TYR A 108 -20.25 -7.92 19.09
N LYS A 109 -19.21 -7.17 19.51
CA LYS A 109 -18.55 -7.41 20.79
C LYS A 109 -18.63 -6.24 21.76
N ARG A 110 -18.95 -5.04 21.28
CA ARG A 110 -19.07 -3.81 22.07
C ARG A 110 -20.46 -3.18 21.95
N THR A 111 -21.49 -4.02 21.87
CA THR A 111 -22.89 -3.58 21.76
C THR A 111 -23.31 -2.65 22.88
N ASP A 112 -22.83 -2.88 24.11
CA ASP A 112 -23.13 -2.04 25.27
C ASP A 112 -22.56 -0.62 25.12
N ASP A 113 -21.43 -0.46 24.44
CA ASP A 113 -20.81 0.85 24.14
C ASP A 113 -21.59 1.59 23.04
N ILE A 114 -22.21 0.86 22.12
CA ILE A 114 -22.99 1.42 21.01
C ILE A 114 -24.38 1.87 21.48
N CYS A 115 -25.01 1.13 22.39
CA CYS A 115 -26.37 1.44 22.86
C CYS A 115 -26.59 2.89 23.31
N PRO A 116 -25.62 3.59 23.95
CA PRO A 116 -25.74 4.99 24.31
C PRO A 116 -25.61 5.98 23.15
N CYS A 117 -25.07 5.55 21.97
CA CYS A 117 -24.86 6.43 20.83
C CYS A 117 -26.20 6.92 20.29
N ARG A 118 -26.35 8.24 20.14
CA ARG A 118 -27.57 8.86 19.66
C ARG A 118 -27.51 9.35 18.22
N ASP A 119 -26.32 9.38 17.65
CA ASP A 119 -26.04 9.87 16.31
C ASP A 119 -24.85 9.10 15.69
N PHE A 120 -24.66 9.34 14.40
CA PHE A 120 -23.56 8.71 13.65
C PHE A 120 -22.19 9.14 14.16
N ASP A 121 -22.03 10.40 14.56
CA ASP A 121 -20.73 10.94 14.99
C ASP A 121 -20.23 10.23 16.27
N SER A 122 -21.13 10.01 17.24
CA SER A 122 -20.77 9.28 18.46
C SER A 122 -20.46 7.79 18.19
N PHE A 123 -21.16 7.17 17.26
CA PHE A 123 -20.84 5.81 16.81
C PHE A 123 -19.49 5.77 16.06
N PHE A 124 -19.25 6.74 15.17
CA PHE A 124 -18.02 6.82 14.38
C PHE A 124 -16.79 7.03 15.26
N ALA A 125 -16.90 7.84 16.32
CA ALA A 125 -15.84 8.01 17.30
C ALA A 125 -15.46 6.70 18.02
N LEU A 126 -16.43 5.85 18.34
CA LEU A 126 -16.15 4.51 18.90
C LEU A 126 -15.44 3.60 17.89
N TRP A 127 -15.79 3.72 16.62
CA TRP A 127 -15.11 2.95 15.58
C TRP A 127 -13.68 3.46 15.34
N GLU A 128 -13.44 4.77 15.40
CA GLU A 128 -12.08 5.33 15.35
C GLU A 128 -11.20 4.81 16.49
N GLU A 129 -11.76 4.71 17.71
CA GLU A 129 -11.08 4.12 18.87
C GLU A 129 -10.69 2.65 18.62
N GLU A 130 -11.62 1.85 18.08
CA GLU A 130 -11.36 0.44 17.73
C GLU A 130 -10.30 0.30 16.62
N LEU A 131 -10.33 1.21 15.62
CA LEU A 131 -9.31 1.27 14.57
C LEU A 131 -7.93 1.60 15.14
N GLU A 132 -7.85 2.57 16.03
CA GLU A 132 -6.59 2.95 16.69
C GLU A 132 -6.02 1.79 17.52
N HIS A 133 -6.87 1.09 18.25
CA HIS A 133 -6.48 -0.11 18.99
C HIS A 133 -5.92 -1.19 18.07
N ASP A 134 -6.61 -1.50 16.96
CA ASP A 134 -6.16 -2.48 15.97
C ASP A 134 -4.87 -2.02 15.26
N LEU A 135 -4.74 -0.73 14.95
CA LEU A 135 -3.53 -0.16 14.36
C LEU A 135 -2.31 -0.32 15.30
N ASN A 136 -2.47 0.01 16.57
CA ASN A 136 -1.42 -0.15 17.57
C ASN A 136 -0.98 -1.61 17.70
N ARG A 137 -1.91 -2.56 17.62
CA ARG A 137 -1.62 -3.99 17.60
C ARG A 137 -0.82 -4.40 16.35
N VAL A 138 -1.21 -3.90 15.18
CA VAL A 138 -0.49 -4.13 13.92
C VAL A 138 0.92 -3.57 13.99
N MET A 139 1.10 -2.35 14.51
CA MET A 139 2.42 -1.73 14.69
C MET A 139 3.31 -2.52 15.66
N TYR A 140 2.74 -3.05 16.74
CA TYR A 140 3.47 -3.94 17.65
C TYR A 140 4.02 -5.18 16.92
N TRP A 141 3.19 -5.82 16.08
CA TRP A 141 3.61 -6.97 15.29
C TRP A 141 4.67 -6.63 14.24
N ILE A 142 4.50 -5.53 13.48
CA ILE A 142 5.50 -5.06 12.49
C ILE A 142 6.86 -4.88 13.17
N ASN A 143 6.88 -4.19 14.30
CA ASN A 143 8.11 -3.95 15.06
C ASN A 143 8.71 -5.26 15.62
N GLY A 144 7.87 -6.20 16.02
CA GLY A 144 8.29 -7.54 16.46
C GLY A 144 8.96 -8.33 15.34
N PHE A 145 8.35 -8.37 14.18
CA PHE A 145 8.91 -9.01 12.99
C PHE A 145 10.21 -8.34 12.53
N GLY A 146 10.30 -7.01 12.55
CA GLY A 146 11.53 -6.29 12.25
C GLY A 146 12.69 -6.72 13.16
N ARG A 147 12.47 -6.81 14.46
CA ARG A 147 13.47 -7.30 15.42
C ARG A 147 13.84 -8.78 15.21
N ALA A 148 12.88 -9.61 14.82
CA ALA A 148 13.16 -11.01 14.52
C ALA A 148 14.02 -11.16 13.26
N ARG A 149 13.71 -10.43 12.19
CA ARG A 149 14.47 -10.42 10.94
C ARG A 149 15.89 -9.90 11.10
N ALA A 150 16.12 -8.94 11.99
CA ALA A 150 17.47 -8.42 12.26
C ALA A 150 18.46 -9.49 12.74
N LYS A 151 17.97 -10.65 13.17
CA LYS A 151 18.82 -11.78 13.57
C LYS A 151 19.33 -12.61 12.39
N ASP A 152 18.71 -12.45 11.22
CA ASP A 152 19.05 -13.21 10.02
C ASP A 152 19.54 -12.23 8.93
N ARG A 153 20.84 -12.24 8.67
CA ARG A 153 21.49 -11.32 7.75
C ARG A 153 21.23 -11.72 6.30
N ASN A 154 20.65 -10.82 5.54
CA ASN A 154 20.48 -10.97 4.10
C ASN A 154 21.55 -10.19 3.33
N VAL A 155 22.74 -10.78 3.22
CA VAL A 155 23.90 -10.13 2.59
C VAL A 155 23.66 -9.90 1.10
N LEU A 156 23.10 -10.87 0.39
CA LEU A 156 22.91 -10.78 -1.06
C LEU A 156 21.96 -9.63 -1.43
N SER A 157 20.85 -9.47 -0.74
CA SER A 157 19.93 -8.34 -1.00
C SER A 157 20.54 -7.02 -0.58
N SER A 158 21.39 -7.02 0.46
CA SER A 158 21.98 -5.80 1.03
C SER A 158 22.92 -5.07 0.06
N ILE A 159 23.60 -5.78 -0.84
CA ILE A 159 24.51 -5.16 -1.82
C ILE A 159 23.76 -4.30 -2.86
N PHE A 160 22.46 -4.48 -3.02
CA PHE A 160 21.62 -3.70 -3.96
C PHE A 160 20.88 -2.55 -3.29
N ILE A 161 21.02 -2.39 -1.96
CA ILE A 161 20.31 -1.38 -1.18
C ILE A 161 21.27 -0.28 -0.76
N ASN A 162 20.91 0.96 -1.08
CA ASN A 162 21.68 2.14 -0.73
C ASN A 162 21.85 2.26 0.79
N GLY A 163 23.07 2.51 1.24
CA GLY A 163 23.41 2.68 2.64
C GLY A 163 23.82 1.40 3.38
N CYS A 164 23.53 0.20 2.85
CA CYS A 164 23.91 -1.05 3.51
C CYS A 164 25.42 -1.28 3.52
N ILE A 165 26.10 -0.99 2.41
CA ILE A 165 27.56 -1.14 2.29
C ILE A 165 28.24 -0.12 3.18
N GLU A 166 27.81 1.13 3.13
CA GLU A 166 28.37 2.26 3.89
C GLU A 166 28.21 2.07 5.40
N SER A 167 27.07 1.52 5.83
CA SER A 167 26.79 1.27 7.25
C SER A 167 27.41 -0.03 7.78
N GLY A 168 27.83 -0.93 6.87
CA GLY A 168 28.28 -2.28 7.23
C GLY A 168 27.19 -3.17 7.84
N LYS A 169 25.91 -2.82 7.62
CA LYS A 169 24.76 -3.54 8.16
C LYS A 169 23.92 -4.13 7.03
N SER A 170 23.34 -5.28 7.30
CA SER A 170 22.38 -5.93 6.41
C SER A 170 21.09 -5.10 6.28
N VAL A 171 20.38 -5.27 5.19
CA VAL A 171 19.03 -4.71 5.00
C VAL A 171 18.07 -5.13 6.14
N THR A 172 18.20 -6.34 6.65
CA THR A 172 17.42 -6.85 7.78
C THR A 172 17.80 -6.23 9.13
N GLU A 173 19.00 -5.65 9.22
CA GLU A 173 19.49 -4.88 10.37
C GLU A 173 19.24 -3.36 10.20
N CYS A 174 18.38 -2.97 9.28
CA CYS A 174 18.14 -1.56 8.92
C CYS A 174 19.41 -0.83 8.46
N GLY A 175 20.27 -1.51 7.71
CA GLY A 175 21.52 -0.94 7.18
C GLY A 175 21.29 0.05 6.04
N GLY A 176 20.20 -0.12 5.28
CA GLY A 176 19.83 0.78 4.19
C GLY A 176 19.14 2.05 4.69
N ARG A 177 18.98 3.01 3.78
CA ARG A 177 18.11 4.16 4.03
C ARG A 177 16.69 3.64 4.24
N PRO A 178 15.97 4.11 5.27
CA PRO A 178 14.63 3.65 5.53
C PRO A 178 13.69 4.04 4.39
N SER A 179 12.94 3.06 3.90
CA SER A 179 11.77 3.25 3.07
C SER A 179 10.51 3.20 3.96
N VAL A 180 9.36 3.23 3.37
CA VAL A 180 8.10 3.14 4.08
C VAL A 180 7.71 1.70 4.35
N ALA A 181 7.19 1.42 5.54
CA ALA A 181 6.41 0.22 5.78
C ALA A 181 4.95 0.49 5.40
N GLY A 182 4.40 -0.32 4.52
CA GLY A 182 3.00 -0.21 4.11
C GLY A 182 2.08 -0.97 5.06
N ILE A 183 0.93 -0.39 5.39
CA ILE A 183 -0.19 -1.12 5.98
C ILE A 183 -1.30 -1.15 4.96
N ASP A 184 -1.59 -2.33 4.42
CA ASP A 184 -2.72 -2.53 3.50
C ASP A 184 -4.02 -2.58 4.29
N MET A 185 -4.85 -1.57 4.13
CA MET A 185 -6.18 -1.54 4.74
C MET A 185 -7.18 -2.29 3.85
N ILE A 186 -7.61 -3.47 4.31
CA ILE A 186 -8.55 -4.33 3.58
C ILE A 186 -9.96 -4.10 4.10
N GLY A 187 -10.95 -4.16 3.19
CA GLY A 187 -12.37 -4.12 3.54
C GLY A 187 -12.96 -2.72 3.61
N LEU A 188 -12.30 -1.71 3.03
CA LEU A 188 -12.80 -0.33 3.01
C LEU A 188 -14.19 -0.23 2.36
N ILE A 189 -14.40 -0.90 1.23
CA ILE A 189 -15.70 -0.89 0.55
C ILE A 189 -16.78 -1.52 1.42
N CYS A 190 -16.48 -2.65 2.09
CA CYS A 190 -17.42 -3.27 3.01
C CYS A 190 -17.81 -2.33 4.17
N VAL A 191 -16.86 -1.53 4.66
CA VAL A 191 -17.15 -0.53 5.71
C VAL A 191 -18.05 0.58 5.17
N ILE A 192 -17.72 1.13 3.99
CA ILE A 192 -18.53 2.19 3.35
C ILE A 192 -19.95 1.71 3.14
N ASP A 193 -20.13 0.53 2.55
CA ASP A 193 -21.43 -0.07 2.28
C ASP A 193 -22.23 -0.38 3.56
N SER A 194 -21.52 -0.65 4.67
CA SER A 194 -22.16 -0.95 5.97
C SER A 194 -22.55 0.31 6.74
N LEU A 195 -21.94 1.45 6.44
CA LEU A 195 -22.18 2.73 7.10
C LEU A 195 -23.07 3.68 6.29
N SER A 196 -23.39 3.34 5.04
CA SER A 196 -24.29 4.09 4.15
C SER A 196 -25.74 3.62 4.29
#